data_57b9c290b36b80436aa0c7f8e876bc5b
#
_entry.id   57b9c290b36b80436aa0c7f8e876bc5b
#
_cell.length_a   1.000
_cell.length_b   1.000
_cell.length_c   1.000
_cell.angle_alpha   90.00
_cell.angle_beta   90.00
_cell.angle_gamma   90.00
#
_symmetry.space_group_name_H-M   'P 1'
#
loop_
_entity.id
_entity.type
_entity.pdbx_description
1 polymer ?
#
loop_
_entity_poly.entity_id
_entity_poly.type
_entity_poly.pdbx_seq_one_letter_code
_entity_poly.pdbx_strand_id
1 'polypeptide(L)'
;MPAILTSRNVTKFFGGLVAVKDFSIEVEENSISSVIGPNGAGKTTFFNCITGFYKPEQGEVVFDGHFIQGMSTERITRYGISRTYQNIRLFNNMTAVENILVGQHPHLKTLWFEAIFKTRRFVKEERGAHEEARRLLKFVGLPAVGDEMAHNLPYGAQRRLELARALGNRPKLLLLDEPTAGMNPQESAEMMRFIKRLRDELKITILLIEHDMRVVMGISEKISVMDFGEKIAEGTPAEIQRNPRVIEAYLGRGAATGLKLKAAASQS
;
A
#
# COMPACT_ATOMS: atom_id res chain seq x y z
N MET A 1 -12.43 15.95 -0.85
CA MET A 1 -11.45 16.08 0.27
C MET A 1 -10.13 16.56 -0.31
N PRO A 2 -9.21 17.19 0.44
CA PRO A 2 -7.91 17.54 -0.12
C PRO A 2 -7.14 16.29 -0.54
N ALA A 3 -6.30 16.40 -1.57
CA ALA A 3 -5.42 15.31 -1.98
C ALA A 3 -4.21 15.25 -1.04
N ILE A 4 -3.97 14.08 -0.43
CA ILE A 4 -2.78 13.86 0.42
C ILE A 4 -1.57 13.46 -0.42
N LEU A 5 -1.79 12.76 -1.54
CA LEU A 5 -0.76 12.39 -2.51
C LEU A 5 -1.19 12.83 -3.90
N THR A 6 -0.30 13.54 -4.58
CA THR A 6 -0.46 13.91 -5.99
C THR A 6 0.80 13.51 -6.76
N SER A 7 0.65 12.77 -7.84
CA SER A 7 1.70 12.57 -8.82
C SER A 7 1.32 13.28 -10.12
N ARG A 8 2.28 13.94 -10.76
CA ARG A 8 2.09 14.65 -12.04
C ARG A 8 3.17 14.21 -13.02
N ASN A 9 2.74 13.62 -14.13
CA ASN A 9 3.57 13.23 -15.27
C ASN A 9 4.81 12.40 -14.86
N VAL A 10 4.64 11.52 -13.86
CA VAL A 10 5.74 10.68 -13.37
C VAL A 10 6.18 9.74 -14.47
N THR A 11 7.48 9.81 -14.81
CA THR A 11 8.07 8.97 -15.83
C THR A 11 9.34 8.30 -15.30
N LYS A 12 9.45 6.97 -15.55
CA LYS A 12 10.58 6.14 -15.11
C LYS A 12 11.09 5.27 -16.24
N PHE A 13 12.40 5.38 -16.50
CA PHE A 13 13.11 4.57 -17.50
C PHE A 13 14.02 3.53 -16.83
N PHE A 14 14.22 2.39 -17.51
CA PHE A 14 15.26 1.41 -17.22
C PHE A 14 15.99 1.10 -18.54
N GLY A 15 17.13 1.75 -18.77
CA GLY A 15 17.78 1.69 -20.09
C GLY A 15 16.85 2.22 -21.17
N GLY A 16 16.55 1.37 -22.16
CA GLY A 16 15.62 1.74 -23.26
C GLY A 16 14.14 1.47 -22.95
N LEU A 17 13.82 0.88 -21.77
CA LEU A 17 12.45 0.54 -21.40
C LEU A 17 11.80 1.67 -20.60
N VAL A 18 10.66 2.17 -21.07
CA VAL A 18 9.80 3.09 -20.32
C VAL A 18 8.86 2.27 -19.46
N ALA A 19 9.12 2.19 -18.14
CA ALA A 19 8.32 1.40 -17.21
C ALA A 19 7.12 2.16 -16.64
N VAL A 20 7.21 3.49 -16.54
CA VAL A 20 6.12 4.42 -16.20
C VAL A 20 6.24 5.61 -17.10
N LYS A 21 5.15 6.07 -17.72
CA LYS A 21 5.12 7.16 -18.68
C LYS A 21 3.97 8.12 -18.36
N ASP A 22 4.31 9.35 -18.05
CA ASP A 22 3.38 10.47 -17.79
C ASP A 22 2.25 10.13 -16.80
N PHE A 23 2.55 9.27 -15.79
CA PHE A 23 1.54 8.76 -14.90
C PHE A 23 1.17 9.78 -13.82
N SER A 24 -0.08 10.20 -13.81
CA SER A 24 -0.61 11.22 -12.90
C SER A 24 -1.81 10.67 -12.15
N ILE A 25 -1.80 10.73 -10.80
CA ILE A 25 -2.94 10.39 -9.95
C ILE A 25 -3.07 11.36 -8.79
N GLU A 26 -4.26 11.43 -8.24
CA GLU A 26 -4.56 12.13 -6.99
C GLU A 26 -5.25 11.17 -6.03
N VAL A 27 -4.71 11.07 -4.81
CA VAL A 27 -5.25 10.27 -3.72
C VAL A 27 -5.79 11.20 -2.66
N GLU A 28 -7.09 11.15 -2.43
CA GLU A 28 -7.75 11.97 -1.41
C GLU A 28 -7.44 11.47 0.00
N GLU A 29 -7.37 12.39 0.96
CA GLU A 29 -7.17 12.06 2.36
C GLU A 29 -8.31 11.18 2.89
N ASN A 30 -7.98 10.20 3.73
CA ASN A 30 -8.96 9.28 4.35
C ASN A 30 -9.81 8.51 3.32
N SER A 31 -9.24 8.18 2.17
CA SER A 31 -9.86 7.38 1.10
C SER A 31 -9.10 6.07 0.87
N ILE A 32 -9.74 5.15 0.15
CA ILE A 32 -9.12 3.95 -0.40
C ILE A 32 -9.09 4.10 -1.92
N SER A 33 -7.91 4.35 -2.47
CA SER A 33 -7.67 4.41 -3.91
C SER A 33 -6.88 3.20 -4.37
N SER A 34 -7.07 2.79 -5.63
CA SER A 34 -6.35 1.64 -6.20
C SER A 34 -5.67 2.00 -7.52
N VAL A 35 -4.51 1.39 -7.75
CA VAL A 35 -3.85 1.33 -9.06
C VAL A 35 -3.90 -0.12 -9.54
N ILE A 36 -4.60 -0.36 -10.63
CA ILE A 36 -4.76 -1.69 -11.22
C ILE A 36 -4.17 -1.74 -12.62
N GLY A 37 -4.05 -2.94 -13.18
CA GLY A 37 -3.57 -3.15 -14.55
C GLY A 37 -2.94 -4.53 -14.71
N PRO A 38 -2.68 -4.96 -15.95
CA PRO A 38 -2.03 -6.25 -16.23
C PRO A 38 -0.66 -6.39 -15.56
N ASN A 39 -0.15 -7.64 -15.50
CA ASN A 39 1.21 -7.86 -15.03
C ASN A 39 2.21 -7.17 -15.97
N GLY A 40 3.22 -6.53 -15.40
CA GLY A 40 4.18 -5.74 -16.17
C GLY A 40 3.72 -4.32 -16.57
N ALA A 41 2.50 -3.90 -16.21
CA ALA A 41 1.99 -2.56 -16.55
C ALA A 41 2.76 -1.39 -15.89
N GLY A 42 3.66 -1.64 -14.91
CA GLY A 42 4.46 -0.59 -14.26
C GLY A 42 4.02 -0.22 -12.84
N LYS A 43 2.98 -0.85 -12.28
CA LYS A 43 2.39 -0.51 -10.97
C LYS A 43 3.41 -0.51 -9.83
N THR A 44 4.17 -1.59 -9.67
CA THR A 44 5.21 -1.69 -8.62
C THR A 44 6.34 -0.69 -8.84
N THR A 45 6.68 -0.39 -10.10
CA THR A 45 7.66 0.66 -10.44
C THR A 45 7.17 2.04 -9.99
N PHE A 46 5.90 2.34 -10.20
CA PHE A 46 5.29 3.58 -9.72
C PHE A 46 5.30 3.67 -8.18
N PHE A 47 4.96 2.59 -7.47
CA PHE A 47 5.08 2.54 -6.00
C PHE A 47 6.53 2.74 -5.54
N ASN A 48 7.50 2.18 -6.26
CA ASN A 48 8.91 2.40 -5.98
C ASN A 48 9.34 3.86 -6.18
N CYS A 49 8.73 4.59 -7.12
CA CYS A 49 8.93 6.03 -7.28
C CYS A 49 8.35 6.83 -6.10
N ILE A 50 7.13 6.49 -5.63
CA ILE A 50 6.51 7.14 -4.47
C ILE A 50 7.33 6.90 -3.19
N THR A 51 7.87 5.69 -3.00
CA THR A 51 8.58 5.29 -1.79
C THR A 51 10.07 5.60 -1.79
N GLY A 52 10.60 6.23 -2.87
CA GLY A 52 11.99 6.65 -2.96
C GLY A 52 13.00 5.53 -3.27
N PHE A 53 12.51 4.31 -3.62
CA PHE A 53 13.38 3.25 -4.14
C PHE A 53 13.91 3.60 -5.53
N TYR A 54 13.08 4.27 -6.33
CA TYR A 54 13.49 4.79 -7.63
C TYR A 54 13.24 6.30 -7.69
N LYS A 55 14.22 7.03 -8.19
CA LYS A 55 14.02 8.43 -8.57
C LYS A 55 13.38 8.44 -9.96
N PRO A 56 12.21 9.08 -10.15
CA PRO A 56 11.67 9.29 -11.50
C PRO A 56 12.58 10.24 -12.29
N GLU A 57 12.65 10.05 -13.59
CA GLU A 57 13.40 10.95 -14.50
C GLU A 57 12.63 12.23 -14.77
N GLN A 58 11.28 12.14 -14.78
CA GLN A 58 10.42 13.30 -15.03
C GLN A 58 9.21 13.26 -14.09
N GLY A 59 8.58 14.40 -13.93
CA GLY A 59 7.38 14.57 -13.14
C GLY A 59 7.65 14.86 -11.67
N GLU A 60 6.56 15.03 -10.95
CA GLU A 60 6.56 15.45 -9.55
C GLU A 60 5.71 14.50 -8.71
N VAL A 61 6.13 14.28 -7.48
CA VAL A 61 5.34 13.59 -6.45
C VAL A 61 5.26 14.48 -5.22
N VAL A 62 4.06 14.88 -4.88
CA VAL A 62 3.77 15.72 -3.72
C VAL A 62 3.00 14.89 -2.70
N PHE A 63 3.47 14.84 -1.47
CA PHE A 63 2.82 14.19 -0.36
C PHE A 63 2.67 15.15 0.81
N ASP A 64 1.45 15.35 1.30
CA ASP A 64 1.13 16.25 2.41
C ASP A 64 1.79 17.64 2.24
N GLY A 65 1.70 18.20 1.01
CA GLY A 65 2.29 19.48 0.64
C GLY A 65 3.81 19.49 0.39
N HIS A 66 4.50 18.36 0.51
CA HIS A 66 5.95 18.25 0.34
C HIS A 66 6.30 17.53 -0.95
N PHE A 67 7.25 18.07 -1.72
CA PHE A 67 7.85 17.37 -2.86
C PHE A 67 8.74 16.23 -2.36
N ILE A 68 8.37 14.98 -2.66
CA ILE A 68 9.08 13.79 -2.17
C ILE A 68 9.89 13.07 -3.24
N GLN A 69 9.76 13.43 -4.53
CA GLN A 69 10.50 12.79 -5.60
C GLN A 69 12.02 12.94 -5.38
N GLY A 70 12.72 11.81 -5.42
CA GLY A 70 14.18 11.76 -5.21
C GLY A 70 14.63 11.88 -3.76
N MET A 71 13.71 11.95 -2.79
CA MET A 71 14.04 11.79 -1.37
C MET A 71 14.41 10.33 -1.07
N SER A 72 15.23 10.12 -0.05
CA SER A 72 15.51 8.77 0.46
C SER A 72 14.27 8.15 1.10
N THR A 73 14.16 6.81 1.02
CA THR A 73 13.08 6.03 1.63
C THR A 73 12.88 6.36 3.11
N GLU A 74 13.97 6.54 3.86
CA GLU A 74 13.94 6.93 5.28
C GLU A 74 13.20 8.26 5.49
N ARG A 75 13.51 9.29 4.68
CA ARG A 75 12.84 10.60 4.78
C ARG A 75 11.36 10.50 4.45
N ILE A 76 11.02 9.77 3.39
CA ILE A 76 9.63 9.54 2.97
C ILE A 76 8.84 8.81 4.08
N THR A 77 9.46 7.80 4.72
CA THR A 77 8.86 7.10 5.87
C THR A 77 8.59 8.06 7.03
N ARG A 78 9.51 8.98 7.32
CA ARG A 78 9.32 10.00 8.38
C ARG A 78 8.20 11.00 8.08
N TYR A 79 7.90 11.27 6.81
CA TYR A 79 6.72 12.07 6.42
C TYR A 79 5.40 11.34 6.65
N GLY A 80 5.42 10.02 6.87
CA GLY A 80 4.24 9.23 7.17
C GLY A 80 3.74 8.37 6.01
N ILE A 81 4.61 7.97 5.09
CA ILE A 81 4.31 6.93 4.10
C ILE A 81 4.87 5.61 4.61
N SER A 82 4.01 4.58 4.72
CA SER A 82 4.43 3.20 4.96
C SER A 82 4.00 2.30 3.81
N ARG A 83 4.71 1.19 3.61
CA ARG A 83 4.41 0.21 2.57
C ARG A 83 4.52 -1.21 3.10
N THR A 84 3.57 -2.08 2.69
CA THR A 84 3.75 -3.54 2.71
C THR A 84 4.22 -4.01 1.34
N TYR A 85 4.76 -5.22 1.29
CA TYR A 85 5.29 -5.79 0.06
C TYR A 85 4.50 -7.02 -0.37
N GLN A 86 4.51 -7.34 -1.66
CA GLN A 86 3.88 -8.54 -2.19
C GLN A 86 4.40 -9.80 -1.46
N ASN A 87 5.71 -9.94 -1.32
CA ASN A 87 6.33 -10.95 -0.48
C ASN A 87 6.52 -10.39 0.93
N ILE A 88 6.02 -11.09 1.94
CA ILE A 88 6.14 -10.69 3.34
C ILE A 88 7.61 -10.48 3.70
N ARG A 89 7.93 -9.30 4.24
CA ARG A 89 9.28 -8.93 4.66
C ARG A 89 9.33 -8.68 6.16
N LEU A 90 9.28 -9.74 6.93
CA LEU A 90 9.49 -9.67 8.38
C LEU A 90 10.94 -9.96 8.76
N PHE A 91 11.34 -9.50 9.94
CA PHE A 91 12.58 -9.92 10.57
C PHE A 91 12.30 -11.26 11.24
N ASN A 92 12.63 -12.34 10.53
CA ASN A 92 12.25 -13.71 10.89
C ASN A 92 12.73 -14.15 12.27
N ASN A 93 13.91 -13.69 12.68
CA ASN A 93 14.56 -14.00 13.96
C ASN A 93 14.27 -12.95 15.05
N MET A 94 13.24 -12.13 14.87
CA MET A 94 12.71 -11.22 15.86
C MET A 94 11.31 -11.67 16.26
N THR A 95 10.90 -11.36 17.49
CA THR A 95 9.54 -11.57 17.97
C THR A 95 8.54 -10.66 17.24
N ALA A 96 7.25 -10.95 17.41
CA ALA A 96 6.21 -10.11 16.83
C ALA A 96 6.25 -8.68 17.38
N VAL A 97 6.49 -8.50 18.69
CA VAL A 97 6.66 -7.18 19.31
C VAL A 97 7.88 -6.46 18.72
N GLU A 98 9.03 -7.13 18.64
CA GLU A 98 10.27 -6.52 18.10
C GLU A 98 10.12 -6.08 16.64
N ASN A 99 9.42 -6.86 15.82
CA ASN A 99 9.10 -6.43 14.45
C ASN A 99 8.33 -5.11 14.41
N ILE A 100 7.38 -4.91 15.32
CA ILE A 100 6.60 -3.66 15.39
C ILE A 100 7.47 -2.52 15.93
N LEU A 101 8.33 -2.77 16.93
CA LEU A 101 9.26 -1.78 17.47
C LEU A 101 10.21 -1.24 16.38
N VAL A 102 10.68 -2.09 15.45
CA VAL A 102 11.42 -1.63 14.26
C VAL A 102 10.59 -0.64 13.45
N GLY A 103 9.29 -0.91 13.26
CA GLY A 103 8.39 0.02 12.57
C GLY A 103 8.20 1.36 13.27
N GLN A 104 8.37 1.42 14.59
CA GLN A 104 8.27 2.65 15.38
C GLN A 104 9.56 3.49 15.41
N HIS A 105 10.69 2.92 14.96
CA HIS A 105 12.01 3.55 15.01
C HIS A 105 12.06 5.00 14.50
N PRO A 106 11.34 5.39 13.41
CA PRO A 106 11.34 6.78 12.93
C PRO A 106 10.83 7.82 13.95
N HIS A 107 10.09 7.39 14.96
CA HIS A 107 9.49 8.25 15.99
C HIS A 107 10.25 8.24 17.32
N LEU A 108 11.20 7.34 17.51
CA LEU A 108 12.01 7.30 18.71
C LEU A 108 13.01 8.47 18.71
N LYS A 109 13.06 9.20 19.81
CA LYS A 109 13.86 10.43 19.96
C LYS A 109 15.06 10.28 20.89
N THR A 110 15.13 9.16 21.62
CA THR A 110 16.25 8.89 22.52
C THR A 110 17.52 8.59 21.73
N LEU A 111 18.64 9.13 22.24
CA LEU A 111 19.95 8.98 21.60
C LEU A 111 20.64 7.70 22.11
N TRP A 112 21.56 7.16 21.33
CA TRP A 112 22.25 5.90 21.62
C TRP A 112 22.90 5.86 23.00
N PHE A 113 23.44 6.98 23.50
CA PHE A 113 24.05 7.04 24.85
C PHE A 113 22.99 6.99 25.96
N GLU A 114 21.75 7.50 25.73
CA GLU A 114 20.65 7.40 26.69
C GLU A 114 20.23 5.93 26.88
N ALA A 115 20.37 5.11 25.84
CA ALA A 115 20.14 3.67 25.92
C ALA A 115 21.20 2.96 26.77
N ILE A 116 22.49 3.34 26.61
CA ILE A 116 23.59 2.78 27.40
C ILE A 116 23.42 3.11 28.89
N PHE A 117 23.13 4.36 29.23
CA PHE A 117 22.96 4.81 30.61
C PHE A 117 21.57 4.57 31.18
N LYS A 118 20.66 3.94 30.43
CA LYS A 118 19.25 3.65 30.81
C LYS A 118 18.59 4.84 31.51
N THR A 119 18.68 6.01 30.86
CA THR A 119 18.07 7.23 31.42
C THR A 119 16.57 7.07 31.65
N ARG A 120 16.00 7.84 32.59
CA ARG A 120 14.55 7.81 32.86
C ARG A 120 13.72 8.08 31.59
N ARG A 121 14.24 8.93 30.68
CA ARG A 121 13.61 9.27 29.42
C ARG A 121 13.61 8.04 28.47
N PHE A 122 14.75 7.36 28.33
CA PHE A 122 14.85 6.14 27.54
C PHE A 122 13.89 5.07 28.05
N VAL A 123 13.88 4.76 29.35
CA VAL A 123 13.02 3.73 29.95
C VAL A 123 11.53 4.05 29.73
N LYS A 124 11.14 5.32 29.82
CA LYS A 124 9.75 5.75 29.58
C LYS A 124 9.37 5.60 28.10
N GLU A 125 10.26 5.99 27.18
CA GLU A 125 10.02 5.88 25.75
C GLU A 125 9.94 4.41 25.31
N GLU A 126 10.86 3.57 25.80
CA GLU A 126 10.87 2.12 25.54
C GLU A 126 9.59 1.44 26.03
N ARG A 127 9.15 1.73 27.27
CA ARG A 127 7.86 1.21 27.79
C ARG A 127 6.69 1.62 26.91
N GLY A 128 6.60 2.90 26.51
CA GLY A 128 5.53 3.40 25.66
C GLY A 128 5.54 2.73 24.27
N ALA A 129 6.75 2.47 23.71
CA ALA A 129 6.89 1.77 22.45
C ALA A 129 6.40 0.32 22.55
N HIS A 130 6.73 -0.40 23.62
CA HIS A 130 6.24 -1.76 23.86
C HIS A 130 4.72 -1.81 24.09
N GLU A 131 4.15 -0.89 24.85
CA GLU A 131 2.69 -0.79 25.07
C GLU A 131 1.97 -0.57 23.72
N GLU A 132 2.48 0.33 22.90
CA GLU A 132 1.94 0.61 21.56
C GLU A 132 2.07 -0.61 20.64
N ALA A 133 3.22 -1.32 20.65
CA ALA A 133 3.40 -2.54 19.87
C ALA A 133 2.36 -3.60 20.25
N ARG A 134 2.11 -3.82 21.55
CA ARG A 134 1.08 -4.76 22.03
C ARG A 134 -0.33 -4.29 21.64
N ARG A 135 -0.61 -2.99 21.68
CA ARG A 135 -1.88 -2.40 21.19
C ARG A 135 -2.10 -2.70 19.71
N LEU A 136 -1.06 -2.50 18.88
CA LEU A 136 -1.12 -2.79 17.45
C LEU A 136 -1.32 -4.29 17.18
N LEU A 137 -0.65 -5.19 17.92
CA LEU A 137 -0.90 -6.63 17.82
C LEU A 137 -2.36 -6.97 18.11
N LYS A 138 -2.93 -6.40 19.16
CA LYS A 138 -4.36 -6.59 19.47
C LYS A 138 -5.25 -6.06 18.35
N PHE A 139 -4.93 -4.90 17.80
CA PHE A 139 -5.68 -4.29 16.69
C PHE A 139 -5.71 -5.17 15.44
N VAL A 140 -4.58 -5.79 15.08
CA VAL A 140 -4.51 -6.70 13.92
C VAL A 140 -5.01 -8.13 14.24
N GLY A 141 -5.53 -8.38 15.45
CA GLY A 141 -6.07 -9.67 15.83
C GLY A 141 -5.02 -10.71 16.24
N LEU A 142 -3.87 -10.26 16.75
CA LEU A 142 -2.76 -11.10 17.21
C LEU A 142 -2.37 -10.84 18.69
N PRO A 143 -3.32 -10.82 19.66
CA PRO A 143 -3.03 -10.37 21.02
C PRO A 143 -2.09 -11.30 21.81
N ALA A 144 -2.02 -12.58 21.44
CA ALA A 144 -1.32 -13.62 22.21
C ALA A 144 0.10 -13.93 21.71
N VAL A 145 0.52 -13.42 20.54
CA VAL A 145 1.77 -13.86 19.88
C VAL A 145 2.92 -12.87 20.05
N GLY A 146 2.83 -11.93 20.98
CA GLY A 146 3.81 -10.86 21.13
C GLY A 146 5.26 -11.31 21.25
N ASP A 147 5.49 -12.37 21.99
CA ASP A 147 6.80 -12.92 22.31
C ASP A 147 7.19 -14.09 21.38
N GLU A 148 6.35 -14.43 20.37
CA GLU A 148 6.66 -15.46 19.40
C GLU A 148 7.53 -14.92 18.27
N MET A 149 8.46 -15.75 17.79
CA MET A 149 9.31 -15.43 16.63
C MET A 149 8.45 -15.34 15.36
N ALA A 150 8.72 -14.33 14.52
CA ALA A 150 7.93 -14.08 13.32
C ALA A 150 7.85 -15.28 12.37
N HIS A 151 8.95 -16.08 12.24
CA HIS A 151 8.97 -17.25 11.37
C HIS A 151 8.09 -18.40 11.87
N ASN A 152 7.73 -18.46 13.16
CA ASN A 152 6.86 -19.49 13.71
C ASN A 152 5.37 -19.20 13.45
N LEU A 153 5.02 -18.00 13.05
CA LEU A 153 3.64 -17.63 12.82
C LEU A 153 3.11 -18.22 11.50
N PRO A 154 1.84 -18.66 11.45
CA PRO A 154 1.18 -19.01 10.19
C PRO A 154 1.18 -17.83 9.22
N TYR A 155 1.14 -18.12 7.89
CA TYR A 155 1.21 -17.11 6.82
C TYR A 155 0.26 -15.92 7.01
N GLY A 156 -1.01 -16.19 7.33
CA GLY A 156 -2.00 -15.13 7.58
C GLY A 156 -1.67 -14.26 8.80
N ALA A 157 -1.04 -14.82 9.85
CA ALA A 157 -0.57 -14.07 11.01
C ALA A 157 0.68 -13.24 10.66
N GLN A 158 1.60 -13.78 9.85
CA GLN A 158 2.75 -13.04 9.35
C GLN A 158 2.31 -11.81 8.54
N ARG A 159 1.30 -11.94 7.67
CA ARG A 159 0.73 -10.83 6.90
C ARG A 159 0.13 -9.75 7.81
N ARG A 160 -0.61 -10.16 8.85
CA ARG A 160 -1.15 -9.22 9.85
C ARG A 160 -0.04 -8.55 10.67
N LEU A 161 1.03 -9.26 10.98
CA LEU A 161 2.21 -8.70 11.66
C LEU A 161 2.94 -7.68 10.78
N GLU A 162 3.07 -7.94 9.47
CA GLU A 162 3.64 -6.98 8.53
C GLU A 162 2.84 -5.68 8.50
N LEU A 163 1.51 -5.77 8.50
CA LEU A 163 0.63 -4.61 8.62
C LEU A 163 0.81 -3.90 9.96
N ALA A 164 0.88 -4.63 11.08
CA ALA A 164 1.13 -4.05 12.40
C ALA A 164 2.46 -3.29 12.45
N ARG A 165 3.52 -3.84 11.83
CA ARG A 165 4.82 -3.15 11.71
C ARG A 165 4.70 -1.87 10.89
N ALA A 166 4.00 -1.90 9.76
CA ALA A 166 3.76 -0.70 8.94
C ALA A 166 2.97 0.38 9.71
N LEU A 167 2.01 -0.04 10.54
CA LEU A 167 1.23 0.84 11.41
C LEU A 167 2.08 1.44 12.55
N GLY A 168 3.16 0.76 12.97
CA GLY A 168 4.11 1.27 13.97
C GLY A 168 4.69 2.63 13.59
N ASN A 169 4.82 2.91 12.30
CA ASN A 169 5.23 4.23 11.79
C ASN A 169 4.12 5.30 11.87
N ARG A 170 2.91 4.98 12.37
CA ARG A 170 1.76 5.91 12.39
C ARG A 170 1.52 6.59 11.04
N PRO A 171 1.35 5.83 9.95
CA PRO A 171 1.34 6.39 8.62
C PRO A 171 0.09 7.24 8.37
N LYS A 172 0.25 8.33 7.60
CA LYS A 172 -0.85 9.07 6.98
C LYS A 172 -1.31 8.39 5.69
N LEU A 173 -0.37 7.75 4.98
CA LEU A 173 -0.61 6.98 3.75
C LEU A 173 0.02 5.59 3.89
N LEU A 174 -0.80 4.56 3.70
CA LEU A 174 -0.36 3.17 3.65
C LEU A 174 -0.48 2.63 2.23
N LEU A 175 0.66 2.23 1.67
CA LEU A 175 0.74 1.58 0.37
C LEU A 175 0.65 0.07 0.56
N LEU A 176 -0.36 -0.57 -0.02
CA LEU A 176 -0.58 -2.01 0.03
C LEU A 176 -0.31 -2.64 -1.34
N ASP A 177 0.65 -3.54 -1.39
CA ASP A 177 1.06 -4.23 -2.62
C ASP A 177 0.54 -5.67 -2.56
N GLU A 178 -0.56 -5.94 -3.29
CA GLU A 178 -1.26 -7.21 -3.36
C GLU A 178 -1.54 -7.85 -1.98
N PRO A 179 -2.26 -7.15 -1.08
CA PRO A 179 -2.43 -7.61 0.30
C PRO A 179 -3.24 -8.91 0.41
N THR A 180 -4.00 -9.30 -0.61
CA THR A 180 -4.82 -10.52 -0.64
C THR A 180 -4.19 -11.67 -1.43
N ALA A 181 -2.94 -11.51 -1.91
CA ALA A 181 -2.25 -12.53 -2.67
C ALA A 181 -2.11 -13.83 -1.86
N GLY A 182 -2.50 -14.96 -2.47
CA GLY A 182 -2.44 -16.29 -1.85
C GLY A 182 -3.53 -16.58 -0.81
N MET A 183 -4.49 -15.68 -0.60
CA MET A 183 -5.61 -15.85 0.32
C MET A 183 -6.79 -16.54 -0.34
N ASN A 184 -7.49 -17.36 0.43
CA ASN A 184 -8.79 -17.88 0.01
C ASN A 184 -9.88 -16.78 0.04
N PRO A 185 -11.08 -17.00 -0.54
CA PRO A 185 -12.13 -15.97 -0.61
C PRO A 185 -12.57 -15.44 0.76
N GLN A 186 -12.58 -16.27 1.79
CA GLN A 186 -12.95 -15.86 3.15
C GLN A 186 -11.88 -14.96 3.76
N GLU A 187 -10.62 -15.35 3.67
CA GLU A 187 -9.47 -14.56 4.12
C GLU A 187 -9.39 -13.22 3.41
N SER A 188 -9.62 -13.22 2.08
CA SER A 188 -9.68 -11.97 1.29
C SER A 188 -10.79 -11.05 1.78
N ALA A 189 -11.97 -11.59 2.08
CA ALA A 189 -13.07 -10.80 2.63
C ALA A 189 -12.75 -10.24 4.03
N GLU A 190 -12.04 -10.99 4.86
CA GLU A 190 -11.56 -10.50 6.18
C GLU A 190 -10.52 -9.38 5.99
N MET A 191 -9.58 -9.54 5.06
CA MET A 191 -8.59 -8.53 4.74
C MET A 191 -9.24 -7.24 4.22
N MET A 192 -10.24 -7.35 3.34
CA MET A 192 -11.02 -6.19 2.87
C MET A 192 -11.70 -5.44 4.03
N ARG A 193 -12.33 -6.16 4.97
CA ARG A 193 -12.91 -5.55 6.17
C ARG A 193 -11.85 -4.87 7.02
N PHE A 194 -10.70 -5.51 7.17
CA PHE A 194 -9.58 -4.96 7.92
C PHE A 194 -9.03 -3.68 7.27
N ILE A 195 -8.86 -3.65 5.94
CA ILE A 195 -8.41 -2.45 5.21
C ILE A 195 -9.40 -1.29 5.40
N LYS A 196 -10.72 -1.56 5.34
CA LYS A 196 -11.73 -0.53 5.64
C LYS A 196 -11.62 -0.02 7.09
N ARG A 197 -11.37 -0.90 8.06
CA ARG A 197 -11.15 -0.51 9.46
C ARG A 197 -9.94 0.41 9.63
N LEU A 198 -8.84 0.17 8.90
CA LEU A 198 -7.67 1.07 8.91
C LEU A 198 -8.04 2.50 8.51
N ARG A 199 -8.84 2.66 7.46
CA ARG A 199 -9.35 3.96 7.04
C ARG A 199 -10.31 4.56 8.06
N ASP A 200 -11.29 3.77 8.51
CA ASP A 200 -12.41 4.28 9.30
C ASP A 200 -12.02 4.59 10.74
N GLU A 201 -11.24 3.71 11.40
CA GLU A 201 -10.88 3.83 12.81
C GLU A 201 -9.56 4.61 13.01
N LEU A 202 -8.56 4.41 12.14
CA LEU A 202 -7.25 5.05 12.27
C LEU A 202 -7.07 6.27 11.36
N LYS A 203 -8.05 6.56 10.49
CA LYS A 203 -8.03 7.68 9.53
C LYS A 203 -6.82 7.63 8.57
N ILE A 204 -6.37 6.42 8.24
CA ILE A 204 -5.24 6.20 7.34
C ILE A 204 -5.76 6.20 5.89
N THR A 205 -5.13 7.00 5.05
CA THR A 205 -5.35 6.93 3.59
C THR A 205 -4.67 5.68 3.04
N ILE A 206 -5.31 5.01 2.09
CA ILE A 206 -4.80 3.75 1.54
C ILE A 206 -4.67 3.88 0.02
N LEU A 207 -3.50 3.53 -0.50
CA LEU A 207 -3.30 3.32 -1.93
C LEU A 207 -2.91 1.86 -2.16
N LEU A 208 -3.72 1.17 -2.95
CA LEU A 208 -3.69 -0.26 -3.13
C LEU A 208 -3.23 -0.62 -4.54
N ILE A 209 -2.30 -1.58 -4.67
CA ILE A 209 -2.13 -2.35 -5.91
C ILE A 209 -2.80 -3.70 -5.71
N GLU A 210 -3.67 -4.07 -6.62
CA GLU A 210 -4.34 -5.38 -6.62
C GLU A 210 -4.68 -5.81 -8.04
N HIS A 211 -4.77 -7.11 -8.24
CA HIS A 211 -5.19 -7.74 -9.49
C HIS A 211 -6.52 -8.50 -9.33
N ASP A 212 -6.95 -8.82 -8.11
CA ASP A 212 -8.29 -9.38 -7.87
C ASP A 212 -9.34 -8.26 -7.95
N MET A 213 -10.09 -8.26 -9.06
CA MET A 213 -11.13 -7.25 -9.31
C MET A 213 -12.23 -7.24 -8.25
N ARG A 214 -12.50 -8.38 -7.58
CA ARG A 214 -13.50 -8.43 -6.49
C ARG A 214 -13.06 -7.60 -5.30
N VAL A 215 -11.78 -7.67 -4.96
CA VAL A 215 -11.18 -6.86 -3.88
C VAL A 215 -11.23 -5.39 -4.26
N VAL A 216 -10.71 -5.05 -5.44
CA VAL A 216 -10.66 -3.67 -5.94
C VAL A 216 -12.04 -3.03 -5.95
N MET A 217 -13.02 -3.69 -6.59
CA MET A 217 -14.40 -3.18 -6.70
C MET A 217 -15.11 -3.12 -5.34
N GLY A 218 -14.71 -3.98 -4.39
CA GLY A 218 -15.34 -4.06 -3.07
C GLY A 218 -14.91 -3.01 -2.06
N ILE A 219 -13.71 -2.40 -2.22
CA ILE A 219 -13.16 -1.48 -1.22
C ILE A 219 -12.72 -0.13 -1.76
N SER A 220 -12.44 0.00 -3.06
CA SER A 220 -11.90 1.23 -3.63
C SER A 220 -13.00 2.26 -3.88
N GLU A 221 -12.68 3.52 -3.62
CA GLU A 221 -13.52 4.67 -3.96
C GLU A 221 -13.14 5.23 -5.33
N LYS A 222 -11.83 5.21 -5.63
CA LYS A 222 -11.26 5.66 -6.89
C LYS A 222 -10.25 4.64 -7.40
N ILE A 223 -10.29 4.35 -8.69
CA ILE A 223 -9.43 3.39 -9.35
C ILE A 223 -8.74 4.05 -10.53
N SER A 224 -7.41 3.98 -10.57
CA SER A 224 -6.61 4.34 -11.74
C SER A 224 -6.11 3.07 -12.42
N VAL A 225 -6.30 2.97 -13.72
CA VAL A 225 -5.90 1.80 -14.51
C VAL A 225 -4.64 2.12 -15.30
N MET A 226 -3.61 1.30 -15.09
CA MET A 226 -2.32 1.42 -15.78
C MET A 226 -2.16 0.29 -16.79
N ASP A 227 -1.73 0.62 -17.99
CA ASP A 227 -1.32 -0.34 -19.01
C ASP A 227 -0.08 0.18 -19.74
N PHE A 228 0.94 -0.66 -19.93
CA PHE A 228 2.25 -0.31 -20.51
C PHE A 228 2.84 1.01 -19.97
N GLY A 229 2.73 1.24 -18.67
CA GLY A 229 3.25 2.44 -18.00
C GLY A 229 2.36 3.68 -18.06
N GLU A 230 1.30 3.68 -18.85
CA GLU A 230 0.39 4.81 -19.06
C GLU A 230 -0.94 4.64 -18.30
N LYS A 231 -1.57 5.75 -17.91
CA LYS A 231 -2.93 5.74 -17.36
C LYS A 231 -3.95 5.64 -18.50
N ILE A 232 -4.67 4.53 -18.58
CA ILE A 232 -5.68 4.30 -19.62
C ILE A 232 -7.10 4.67 -19.19
N ALA A 233 -7.38 4.66 -17.88
CA ALA A 233 -8.67 5.04 -17.32
C ALA A 233 -8.51 5.46 -15.85
N GLU A 234 -9.46 6.27 -15.37
CA GLU A 234 -9.62 6.63 -13.96
C GLU A 234 -11.10 6.85 -13.67
N GLY A 235 -11.57 6.40 -12.50
CA GLY A 235 -12.98 6.58 -12.11
C GLY A 235 -13.37 5.73 -10.92
N THR A 236 -14.66 5.70 -10.64
CA THR A 236 -15.29 4.83 -9.64
C THR A 236 -15.27 3.36 -10.08
N PRO A 237 -15.45 2.40 -9.17
CA PRO A 237 -15.56 0.98 -9.52
C PRO A 237 -16.55 0.70 -10.64
N ALA A 238 -17.74 1.34 -10.60
CA ALA A 238 -18.78 1.12 -11.60
C ALA A 238 -18.40 1.64 -13.00
N GLU A 239 -17.68 2.76 -13.07
CA GLU A 239 -17.17 3.32 -14.34
C GLU A 239 -16.07 2.44 -14.92
N ILE A 240 -15.11 2.01 -14.09
CA ILE A 240 -13.99 1.17 -14.52
C ILE A 240 -14.46 -0.19 -15.01
N GLN A 241 -15.44 -0.82 -14.35
CA GLN A 241 -16.00 -2.11 -14.77
C GLN A 241 -16.63 -2.08 -16.19
N ARG A 242 -17.15 -0.93 -16.59
CA ARG A 242 -17.82 -0.75 -17.90
C ARG A 242 -16.91 -0.13 -18.96
N ASN A 243 -15.68 0.24 -18.59
CA ASN A 243 -14.79 0.94 -19.51
C ASN A 243 -14.24 -0.03 -20.58
N PRO A 244 -14.50 0.19 -21.89
CA PRO A 244 -14.05 -0.70 -22.96
C PRO A 244 -12.53 -0.85 -23.03
N ARG A 245 -11.76 0.23 -22.77
CA ARG A 245 -10.29 0.21 -22.78
C ARG A 245 -9.74 -0.69 -21.67
N VAL A 246 -10.40 -0.67 -20.49
CA VAL A 246 -10.02 -1.52 -19.35
C VAL A 246 -10.32 -2.98 -19.67
N ILE A 247 -11.52 -3.28 -20.21
CA ILE A 247 -11.90 -4.63 -20.62
C ILE A 247 -10.88 -5.18 -21.64
N GLU A 248 -10.50 -4.35 -22.62
CA GLU A 248 -9.55 -4.72 -23.67
C GLU A 248 -8.13 -4.97 -23.12
N ALA A 249 -7.68 -4.18 -22.15
CA ALA A 249 -6.38 -4.36 -21.51
C ALA A 249 -6.24 -5.68 -20.74
N TYR A 250 -7.35 -6.17 -20.16
CA TYR A 250 -7.36 -7.43 -19.39
C TYR A 250 -7.68 -8.67 -20.22
N LEU A 251 -8.56 -8.57 -21.22
CA LEU A 251 -9.04 -9.70 -22.02
C LEU A 251 -8.38 -9.81 -23.41
N GLY A 252 -7.56 -8.82 -23.78
CA GLY A 252 -6.93 -8.71 -25.09
C GLY A 252 -7.77 -7.94 -26.11
N ARG A 253 -7.11 -7.49 -27.19
CA ARG A 253 -7.72 -6.70 -28.25
C ARG A 253 -8.90 -7.45 -28.89
N GLY A 254 -10.04 -6.75 -29.04
CA GLY A 254 -11.25 -7.31 -29.64
C GLY A 254 -12.29 -7.87 -28.65
N ALA A 255 -11.92 -8.14 -27.39
CA ALA A 255 -12.85 -8.68 -26.40
C ALA A 255 -14.03 -7.73 -26.07
N ALA A 256 -13.79 -6.43 -26.05
CA ALA A 256 -14.82 -5.42 -25.84
C ALA A 256 -15.87 -5.40 -26.96
N THR A 257 -15.47 -5.65 -28.20
CA THR A 257 -16.35 -5.72 -29.36
C THR A 257 -17.23 -6.98 -29.30
N GLY A 258 -16.67 -8.12 -28.89
CA GLY A 258 -17.42 -9.37 -28.72
C GLY A 258 -18.48 -9.31 -27.61
N LEU A 259 -18.19 -8.59 -26.51
CA LEU A 259 -19.15 -8.36 -25.43
C LEU A 259 -20.32 -7.45 -25.87
N LYS A 260 -20.05 -6.41 -26.65
CA LYS A 260 -21.09 -5.54 -27.22
C LYS A 260 -22.00 -6.30 -28.19
N LEU A 261 -21.45 -7.16 -29.03
CA LEU A 261 -22.24 -8.01 -29.96
C LEU A 261 -23.11 -9.02 -29.21
N LYS A 262 -22.62 -9.65 -28.15
CA LYS A 262 -23.39 -10.57 -27.30
C LYS A 262 -24.52 -9.84 -26.54
N ALA A 263 -24.24 -8.64 -26.00
CA ALA A 263 -25.25 -7.84 -25.31
C ALA A 263 -26.36 -7.34 -26.26
N ALA A 264 -26.04 -7.00 -27.51
CA ALA A 264 -27.02 -6.63 -28.53
C ALA A 264 -27.84 -7.84 -28.99
N ALA A 265 -27.27 -9.02 -29.11
CA ALA A 265 -27.96 -10.26 -29.49
C ALA A 265 -28.85 -10.83 -28.39
N SER A 266 -28.67 -10.46 -27.12
CA SER A 266 -29.53 -10.87 -26.01
C SER A 266 -30.77 -9.94 -25.79
N GLN A 267 -30.83 -8.83 -26.51
CA GLN A 267 -31.96 -7.86 -26.47
C GLN A 267 -32.88 -7.94 -27.71
N SER A 268 -32.56 -8.80 -28.65
CA SER A 268 -33.38 -9.18 -29.78
C SER A 268 -34.04 -10.55 -29.59
#